data_3aa320de3be6d1a84ba540347a53f131
#
_entry.id   3aa320de3be6d1a84ba540347a53f131
#
_cell.length_a   1.000
_cell.length_b   1.000
_cell.length_c   1.000
_cell.angle_alpha   90.00
_cell.angle_beta   90.00
_cell.angle_gamma   90.00
#
_symmetry.space_group_name_H-M   'P 1'
#
loop_
_entity.id
_entity.type
_entity.pdbx_description
1 polymer ?
#
loop_
_entity_poly.entity_id
_entity_poly.type
_entity_poly.pdbx_seq_one_letter_code
_entity_poly.pdbx_strand_id
1 'polypeptide(L)'
;LNIFSAILSKTHPQPKQPNMKSKLTLLFLALTTSFALAHGGVEIGPNGGRILEFSKNETMHGEVTLKDGKFQIALLDKDMKAVPVAAQTLNVTSGTAAKPEKVATEKTATGFAIPAVKEGSLLVFQFRETEKGKPVTARFTYDTTNCDKCDSPEWVCKCELNKAAAKKVKK
;
A
#
# COMPACT_ATOMS: atom_id res chain seq x y z
N LEU A 1 86.99 5.13 0.30
CA LEU A 1 86.65 6.19 1.27
C LEU A 1 85.21 5.99 1.75
N ASN A 2 85.13 5.40 2.96
CA ASN A 2 83.80 5.14 3.63
C ASN A 2 83.44 6.39 4.41
N ILE A 3 82.20 6.85 4.20
CA ILE A 3 81.58 7.81 5.10
C ILE A 3 80.32 7.19 5.64
N PHE A 4 80.38 6.74 6.88
CA PHE A 4 79.26 6.30 7.70
C PHE A 4 78.42 7.52 8.07
N SER A 5 77.15 7.54 7.64
CA SER A 5 76.21 8.53 8.12
C SER A 5 75.27 7.87 9.12
N ALA A 6 75.45 8.25 10.37
CA ALA A 6 74.63 7.80 11.50
C ALA A 6 73.26 8.44 11.40
N ILE A 7 72.19 7.58 11.25
CA ILE A 7 70.83 8.05 11.31
C ILE A 7 70.41 7.99 12.78
N LEU A 8 70.21 9.17 13.34
CA LEU A 8 69.67 9.37 14.70
C LEU A 8 68.20 8.99 14.78
N SER A 9 67.96 7.92 15.45
CA SER A 9 66.58 7.42 15.70
C SER A 9 65.88 8.34 16.71
N LYS A 10 64.98 9.17 16.22
CA LYS A 10 64.09 10.02 17.05
C LYS A 10 62.91 9.18 17.50
N THR A 11 62.96 8.68 18.72
CA THR A 11 61.82 8.05 19.38
C THR A 11 60.74 9.09 19.63
N HIS A 12 59.64 8.93 18.92
CA HIS A 12 58.42 9.71 19.14
C HIS A 12 57.63 9.11 20.31
N PRO A 13 57.28 9.87 21.35
CA PRO A 13 56.45 9.35 22.42
C PRO A 13 55.02 9.08 21.90
N GLN A 14 54.61 7.86 22.04
CA GLN A 14 53.23 7.44 21.74
C GLN A 14 52.23 8.15 22.68
N PRO A 15 51.19 8.77 22.16
CA PRO A 15 50.12 9.30 23.00
C PRO A 15 49.41 8.16 23.70
N LYS A 16 49.32 8.24 25.04
CA LYS A 16 48.51 7.30 25.87
C LYS A 16 47.07 7.35 25.41
N GLN A 17 46.60 6.22 24.90
CA GLN A 17 45.20 6.04 24.62
C GLN A 17 44.38 6.08 25.95
N PRO A 18 43.35 6.91 26.02
CA PRO A 18 42.45 6.86 27.17
C PRO A 18 41.70 5.52 27.20
N ASN A 19 41.78 4.88 28.35
CA ASN A 19 41.12 3.64 28.68
C ASN A 19 39.59 3.84 28.59
N MET A 20 39.03 3.63 27.41
CA MET A 20 37.54 3.63 27.24
C MET A 20 36.97 2.28 27.71
N LYS A 21 37.16 2.04 29.01
CA LYS A 21 36.31 1.09 29.69
C LYS A 21 34.96 1.78 29.90
N SER A 22 33.95 1.18 29.30
CA SER A 22 32.57 1.28 29.71
C SER A 22 31.93 2.66 29.56
N LYS A 23 31.23 2.80 28.52
CA LYS A 23 29.82 3.23 28.51
C LYS A 23 29.31 2.94 27.11
N LEU A 24 29.31 1.63 26.75
CA LEU A 24 28.40 1.12 25.76
C LEU A 24 27.00 1.15 26.42
N THR A 25 26.57 2.36 26.73
CA THR A 25 25.17 2.61 27.01
C THR A 25 24.46 2.24 25.74
N LEU A 26 23.78 1.08 25.80
CA LEU A 26 22.83 0.62 24.84
C LEU A 26 21.81 1.74 24.58
N LEU A 27 22.10 2.59 23.64
CA LEU A 27 21.08 3.33 22.93
C LEU A 27 20.46 2.34 21.92
N PHE A 28 19.76 1.34 22.44
CA PHE A 28 18.72 0.65 21.73
C PHE A 28 17.62 1.70 21.53
N LEU A 29 17.89 2.59 20.58
CA LEU A 29 16.85 3.37 19.95
C LEU A 29 15.96 2.33 19.30
N ALA A 30 14.93 1.91 20.04
CA ALA A 30 13.86 1.11 19.52
C ALA A 30 13.35 1.82 18.29
N LEU A 31 13.84 1.40 17.12
CA LEU A 31 13.22 1.67 15.84
C LEU A 31 11.87 0.94 15.92
N THR A 32 10.92 1.56 16.60
CA THR A 32 9.51 1.23 16.45
C THR A 32 9.17 1.61 15.03
N THR A 33 9.47 0.70 14.10
CA THR A 33 8.82 0.69 12.82
C THR A 33 7.34 0.61 13.14
N SER A 34 6.71 1.76 13.18
CA SER A 34 5.25 1.85 13.10
C SER A 34 4.93 1.20 11.76
N PHE A 35 4.64 -0.12 11.78
CA PHE A 35 3.84 -0.72 10.75
C PHE A 35 2.54 0.06 10.83
N ALA A 36 2.40 1.06 9.98
CA ALA A 36 1.10 1.58 9.61
C ALA A 36 0.37 0.33 9.09
N LEU A 37 -0.38 -0.31 9.98
CA LEU A 37 -1.40 -1.27 9.60
C LEU A 37 -2.31 -0.47 8.69
N ALA A 38 -2.08 -0.57 7.38
CA ALA A 38 -3.06 -0.20 6.39
C ALA A 38 -4.34 -0.86 6.89
N HIS A 39 -5.28 -0.03 7.30
CA HIS A 39 -6.53 -0.47 7.93
C HIS A 39 -7.22 -1.40 6.94
N GLY A 40 -7.13 -2.71 7.20
CA GLY A 40 -7.64 -3.76 6.33
C GLY A 40 -9.16 -3.93 6.39
N GLY A 41 -9.90 -2.88 6.73
CA GLY A 41 -11.34 -2.88 6.67
C GLY A 41 -11.84 -2.55 5.26
N VAL A 42 -12.93 -3.18 4.85
CA VAL A 42 -13.61 -2.84 3.60
C VAL A 42 -14.47 -1.61 3.85
N GLU A 43 -14.09 -0.48 3.26
CA GLU A 43 -14.95 0.69 3.18
C GLU A 43 -15.91 0.52 2.00
N ILE A 44 -17.18 0.92 2.20
CA ILE A 44 -18.22 0.83 1.19
C ILE A 44 -18.64 2.22 0.78
N GLY A 45 -18.59 2.44 -0.53
CA GLY A 45 -18.92 3.72 -1.13
C GLY A 45 -20.42 3.95 -1.31
N PRO A 46 -20.77 5.11 -1.90
CA PRO A 46 -22.16 5.53 -2.09
C PRO A 46 -22.98 4.62 -2.99
N ASN A 47 -22.37 3.86 -3.89
CA ASN A 47 -23.06 2.92 -4.77
C ASN A 47 -23.04 1.47 -4.23
N GLY A 48 -22.64 1.26 -2.97
CA GLY A 48 -22.56 -0.04 -2.34
C GLY A 48 -21.34 -0.88 -2.72
N GLY A 49 -20.40 -0.29 -3.44
CA GLY A 49 -19.15 -0.92 -3.86
C GLY A 49 -18.03 -0.79 -2.85
N ARG A 50 -16.97 -1.57 -3.04
CA ARG A 50 -15.75 -1.48 -2.26
C ARG A 50 -14.94 -0.25 -2.64
N ILE A 51 -14.55 0.55 -1.67
CA ILE A 51 -13.62 1.68 -1.86
C ILE A 51 -12.18 1.19 -1.94
N LEU A 52 -11.44 1.74 -2.90
CA LEU A 52 -10.00 1.59 -3.06
C LEU A 52 -9.35 2.98 -3.01
N GLU A 53 -8.25 3.10 -2.28
CA GLU A 53 -7.46 4.32 -2.25
C GLU A 53 -6.63 4.47 -3.52
N PHE A 54 -6.88 5.54 -4.29
CA PHE A 54 -6.17 5.87 -5.53
C PHE A 54 -5.22 7.07 -5.39
N SER A 55 -5.15 7.65 -4.19
CA SER A 55 -4.18 8.69 -3.85
C SER A 55 -3.55 8.39 -2.48
N LYS A 56 -2.39 9.00 -2.19
CA LYS A 56 -1.73 8.81 -0.89
C LYS A 56 -2.34 9.63 0.25
N ASN A 57 -3.14 10.63 -0.09
CA ASN A 57 -3.72 11.61 0.81
C ASN A 57 -5.25 11.59 0.79
N GLU A 58 -5.83 10.46 0.37
CA GLU A 58 -7.29 10.23 0.39
C GLU A 58 -8.09 11.27 -0.40
N THR A 59 -7.49 11.78 -1.49
CA THR A 59 -8.16 12.79 -2.35
C THR A 59 -8.80 12.19 -3.59
N MET A 60 -8.49 10.93 -3.90
CA MET A 60 -9.03 10.19 -5.03
C MET A 60 -9.27 8.74 -4.63
N HIS A 61 -10.47 8.26 -4.87
CA HIS A 61 -10.89 6.89 -4.58
C HIS A 61 -11.42 6.21 -5.84
N GLY A 62 -11.40 4.89 -5.83
CA GLY A 62 -12.09 4.06 -6.80
C GLY A 62 -13.16 3.24 -6.12
N GLU A 63 -14.43 3.42 -6.44
CA GLU A 63 -15.49 2.54 -5.96
C GLU A 63 -15.70 1.40 -6.94
N VAL A 64 -15.46 0.18 -6.49
CA VAL A 64 -15.61 -1.04 -7.28
C VAL A 64 -16.96 -1.68 -6.98
N THR A 65 -17.82 -1.75 -8.00
CA THR A 65 -19.09 -2.48 -7.97
C THR A 65 -19.07 -3.59 -9.02
N LEU A 66 -19.80 -4.66 -8.77
CA LEU A 66 -20.02 -5.72 -9.77
C LEU A 66 -21.42 -5.58 -10.35
N LYS A 67 -21.51 -5.33 -11.65
CA LYS A 67 -22.77 -5.16 -12.37
C LYS A 67 -22.70 -5.80 -13.74
N ASP A 68 -23.70 -6.57 -14.10
CA ASP A 68 -23.84 -7.19 -15.42
C ASP A 68 -22.59 -7.98 -15.87
N GLY A 69 -21.95 -8.71 -14.92
CA GLY A 69 -20.76 -9.51 -15.20
C GLY A 69 -19.48 -8.68 -15.44
N LYS A 70 -19.49 -7.40 -15.08
CA LYS A 70 -18.31 -6.51 -15.14
C LYS A 70 -18.09 -5.81 -13.80
N PHE A 71 -16.84 -5.63 -13.42
CA PHE A 71 -16.51 -4.67 -12.37
C PHE A 71 -16.53 -3.27 -12.98
N GLN A 72 -17.33 -2.40 -12.37
CA GLN A 72 -17.37 -0.97 -12.64
C GLN A 72 -16.54 -0.26 -11.58
N ILE A 73 -15.60 0.58 -11.98
CA ILE A 73 -14.72 1.32 -11.09
C ILE A 73 -15.02 2.80 -11.26
N ALA A 74 -15.89 3.36 -10.43
CA ALA A 74 -16.20 4.79 -10.44
C ALA A 74 -15.09 5.57 -9.74
N LEU A 75 -14.67 6.71 -10.31
CA LEU A 75 -13.75 7.62 -9.62
C LEU A 75 -14.54 8.57 -8.72
N LEU A 76 -14.07 8.71 -7.48
CA LEU A 76 -14.67 9.57 -6.46
C LEU A 76 -13.60 10.51 -5.89
N ASP A 77 -14.00 11.73 -5.56
CA ASP A 77 -13.17 12.70 -4.84
C ASP A 77 -13.12 12.41 -3.33
N LYS A 78 -12.46 13.29 -2.56
CA LYS A 78 -12.36 13.21 -1.09
C LYS A 78 -13.71 13.27 -0.37
N ASP A 79 -14.74 13.81 -1.00
CA ASP A 79 -16.10 13.92 -0.46
C ASP A 79 -17.02 12.79 -0.97
N MET A 80 -16.44 11.74 -1.55
CA MET A 80 -17.13 10.59 -2.17
C MET A 80 -18.09 10.97 -3.30
N LYS A 81 -17.81 12.07 -4.00
CA LYS A 81 -18.57 12.49 -5.17
C LYS A 81 -17.90 12.00 -6.44
N ALA A 82 -18.72 11.56 -7.40
CA ALA A 82 -18.22 11.09 -8.69
C ALA A 82 -17.49 12.21 -9.46
N VAL A 83 -16.33 11.87 -10.00
CA VAL A 83 -15.53 12.75 -10.86
C VAL A 83 -15.38 12.12 -12.25
N PRO A 84 -15.39 12.94 -13.31
CA PRO A 84 -15.20 12.44 -14.67
C PRO A 84 -13.77 11.97 -14.89
N VAL A 85 -13.60 10.98 -15.76
CA VAL A 85 -12.28 10.51 -16.18
C VAL A 85 -11.74 11.45 -17.26
N ALA A 86 -10.62 12.10 -16.99
CA ALA A 86 -9.90 12.97 -17.93
C ALA A 86 -8.56 12.31 -18.35
N ALA A 87 -7.49 12.65 -17.65
CA ALA A 87 -6.14 12.14 -17.91
C ALA A 87 -5.78 10.86 -17.12
N GLN A 88 -6.67 10.43 -16.24
CA GLN A 88 -6.44 9.26 -15.39
C GLN A 88 -6.33 7.98 -16.23
N THR A 89 -5.49 7.07 -15.74
CA THR A 89 -5.31 5.73 -16.30
C THR A 89 -5.38 4.67 -15.22
N LEU A 90 -5.89 3.51 -15.59
CA LEU A 90 -5.96 2.35 -14.70
C LEU A 90 -5.45 1.10 -15.43
N ASN A 91 -4.47 0.44 -14.85
CA ASN A 91 -4.05 -0.90 -15.24
C ASN A 91 -4.49 -1.89 -14.17
N VAL A 92 -5.09 -2.99 -14.59
CA VAL A 92 -5.54 -4.04 -13.68
C VAL A 92 -4.88 -5.36 -14.04
N THR A 93 -4.44 -6.08 -13.02
CA THR A 93 -4.04 -7.49 -13.13
C THR A 93 -4.88 -8.35 -12.20
N SER A 94 -5.10 -9.59 -12.59
CA SER A 94 -5.86 -10.60 -11.87
C SER A 94 -5.08 -11.90 -11.79
N GLY A 95 -5.39 -12.76 -10.84
CA GLY A 95 -4.78 -14.08 -10.68
C GLY A 95 -4.19 -14.31 -9.31
N THR A 96 -3.05 -14.97 -9.26
CA THR A 96 -2.29 -15.16 -8.00
C THR A 96 -1.11 -14.19 -7.95
N ALA A 97 -0.54 -13.97 -6.75
CA ALA A 97 0.65 -13.14 -6.60
C ALA A 97 1.85 -13.68 -7.42
N ALA A 98 1.93 -15.00 -7.63
CA ALA A 98 2.99 -15.64 -8.40
C ALA A 98 2.73 -15.60 -9.92
N LYS A 99 1.45 -15.50 -10.34
CA LYS A 99 1.05 -15.51 -11.74
C LYS A 99 -0.03 -14.45 -12.00
N PRO A 100 0.35 -13.17 -12.06
CA PRO A 100 -0.57 -12.09 -12.42
C PRO A 100 -0.83 -12.08 -13.93
N GLU A 101 -2.07 -11.91 -14.32
CA GLU A 101 -2.51 -11.78 -15.72
C GLU A 101 -3.12 -10.39 -15.93
N LYS A 102 -2.78 -9.74 -17.04
CA LYS A 102 -3.34 -8.43 -17.37
C LYS A 102 -4.83 -8.56 -17.71
N VAL A 103 -5.65 -7.70 -17.12
CA VAL A 103 -7.08 -7.62 -17.42
C VAL A 103 -7.34 -6.46 -18.37
N ALA A 104 -8.17 -6.69 -19.39
CA ALA A 104 -8.60 -5.63 -20.30
C ALA A 104 -9.37 -4.56 -19.50
N THR A 105 -8.94 -3.31 -19.62
CA THR A 105 -9.55 -2.18 -18.92
C THR A 105 -10.13 -1.22 -19.95
N GLU A 106 -11.44 -0.99 -19.87
CA GLU A 106 -12.19 -0.04 -20.67
C GLU A 106 -12.32 1.28 -19.90
N LYS A 107 -12.08 2.40 -20.54
CA LYS A 107 -12.32 3.74 -19.98
C LYS A 107 -13.78 4.14 -20.25
N THR A 108 -14.47 4.61 -19.23
CA THR A 108 -15.85 5.13 -19.33
C THR A 108 -15.86 6.63 -18.99
N ALA A 109 -17.01 7.29 -19.11
CA ALA A 109 -17.12 8.71 -18.79
C ALA A 109 -16.82 9.02 -17.30
N THR A 110 -17.16 8.13 -16.39
CA THR A 110 -17.08 8.34 -14.93
C THR A 110 -16.13 7.38 -14.22
N GLY A 111 -15.35 6.57 -14.97
CA GLY A 111 -14.46 5.58 -14.36
C GLY A 111 -13.88 4.61 -15.37
N PHE A 112 -13.80 3.37 -14.95
CA PHE A 112 -13.26 2.26 -15.74
C PHE A 112 -14.16 1.04 -15.60
N ALA A 113 -14.06 0.13 -16.56
CA ALA A 113 -14.73 -1.17 -16.49
C ALA A 113 -13.74 -2.28 -16.84
N ILE A 114 -13.87 -3.41 -16.16
CA ILE A 114 -13.14 -4.65 -16.46
C ILE A 114 -14.10 -5.83 -16.46
N PRO A 115 -13.85 -6.89 -17.23
CA PRO A 115 -14.65 -8.10 -17.13
C PRO A 115 -14.55 -8.71 -15.73
N ALA A 116 -15.60 -9.43 -15.31
CA ALA A 116 -15.51 -10.22 -14.10
C ALA A 116 -14.35 -11.22 -14.17
N VAL A 117 -13.71 -11.45 -13.04
CA VAL A 117 -12.61 -12.39 -12.91
C VAL A 117 -13.06 -13.63 -12.14
N LYS A 118 -12.23 -14.67 -12.16
CA LYS A 118 -12.49 -15.88 -11.38
C LYS A 118 -12.47 -15.56 -9.88
N GLU A 119 -13.43 -16.17 -9.15
CA GLU A 119 -13.43 -16.15 -7.68
C GLU A 119 -12.09 -16.61 -7.09
N GLY A 120 -11.69 -16.02 -5.97
CA GLY A 120 -10.41 -16.25 -5.33
C GLY A 120 -9.23 -15.51 -5.99
N SER A 121 -9.44 -14.83 -7.12
CA SER A 121 -8.39 -14.06 -7.77
C SER A 121 -8.02 -12.82 -6.95
N LEU A 122 -6.71 -12.57 -6.84
CA LEU A 122 -6.18 -11.30 -6.39
C LEU A 122 -6.29 -10.29 -7.52
N LEU A 123 -7.03 -9.22 -7.30
CA LEU A 123 -7.10 -8.06 -8.18
C LEU A 123 -6.12 -6.99 -7.70
N VAL A 124 -5.29 -6.50 -8.61
CA VAL A 124 -4.33 -5.41 -8.34
C VAL A 124 -4.60 -4.28 -9.32
N PHE A 125 -4.92 -3.12 -8.78
CA PHE A 125 -5.26 -1.88 -9.49
C PHE A 125 -4.09 -0.92 -9.40
N GLN A 126 -3.53 -0.53 -10.53
CA GLN A 126 -2.48 0.48 -10.63
C GLN A 126 -3.07 1.74 -11.27
N PHE A 127 -3.48 2.66 -10.41
CA PHE A 127 -4.07 3.92 -10.83
C PHE A 127 -3.00 5.00 -11.00
N ARG A 128 -3.16 5.84 -12.01
CA ARG A 128 -2.36 7.05 -12.22
C ARG A 128 -3.30 8.23 -12.43
N GLU A 129 -3.09 9.27 -11.69
CA GLU A 129 -3.85 10.52 -11.81
C GLU A 129 -3.57 11.24 -13.13
N THR A 130 -2.35 11.10 -13.63
CA THR A 130 -1.94 11.57 -14.96
C THR A 130 -1.15 10.47 -15.66
N GLU A 131 -1.07 10.52 -16.99
CA GLU A 131 -0.39 9.50 -17.79
C GLU A 131 1.07 9.26 -17.37
N LYS A 132 1.79 10.33 -16.99
CA LYS A 132 3.18 10.29 -16.51
C LYS A 132 3.30 10.24 -14.99
N GLY A 133 2.18 10.25 -14.25
CA GLY A 133 2.14 10.20 -12.80
C GLY A 133 2.66 8.88 -12.23
N LYS A 134 3.15 8.91 -10.98
CA LYS A 134 3.49 7.67 -10.27
C LYS A 134 2.22 6.87 -9.99
N PRO A 135 2.24 5.53 -10.19
CA PRO A 135 1.09 4.72 -9.88
C PRO A 135 0.84 4.63 -8.37
N VAL A 136 -0.41 4.68 -7.99
CA VAL A 136 -0.89 4.22 -6.69
C VAL A 136 -1.48 2.83 -6.88
N THR A 137 -1.15 1.92 -5.98
CA THR A 137 -1.56 0.52 -6.09
C THR A 137 -2.53 0.17 -4.97
N ALA A 138 -3.73 -0.24 -5.33
CA ALA A 138 -4.72 -0.85 -4.46
C ALA A 138 -4.94 -2.31 -4.86
N ARG A 139 -5.44 -3.13 -3.93
CA ARG A 139 -5.67 -4.56 -4.19
C ARG A 139 -6.71 -5.15 -3.24
N PHE A 140 -7.40 -6.17 -3.73
CA PHE A 140 -8.22 -7.05 -2.90
C PHE A 140 -8.35 -8.43 -3.55
N THR A 141 -8.73 -9.43 -2.76
CA THR A 141 -9.12 -10.74 -3.28
C THR A 141 -10.62 -10.73 -3.57
N TYR A 142 -11.01 -11.17 -4.76
CA TYR A 142 -12.41 -11.33 -5.13
C TYR A 142 -12.96 -12.61 -4.49
N ASP A 143 -13.52 -12.46 -3.30
CA ASP A 143 -14.10 -13.53 -2.50
C ASP A 143 -15.61 -13.32 -2.41
N THR A 144 -16.36 -14.22 -3.03
CA THR A 144 -17.83 -14.17 -3.06
C THR A 144 -18.49 -14.99 -1.94
N THR A 145 -17.69 -15.62 -1.07
CA THR A 145 -18.18 -16.32 0.10
C THR A 145 -18.97 -15.35 0.99
N ASN A 146 -20.14 -15.73 1.45
CA ASN A 146 -20.92 -14.88 2.35
C ASN A 146 -20.29 -14.83 3.74
N CYS A 147 -20.21 -13.64 4.28
CA CYS A 147 -19.76 -13.40 5.64
C CYS A 147 -20.81 -13.89 6.64
N ASP A 148 -20.45 -14.76 7.58
CA ASP A 148 -21.32 -15.32 8.61
C ASP A 148 -22.02 -14.27 9.50
N LYS A 149 -21.57 -13.01 9.47
CA LYS A 149 -22.06 -11.95 10.36
C LYS A 149 -22.99 -10.94 9.70
N CYS A 150 -22.87 -10.72 8.41
CA CYS A 150 -23.62 -9.67 7.71
C CYS A 150 -24.25 -10.14 6.40
N ASP A 151 -24.10 -11.41 6.07
CA ASP A 151 -24.65 -12.04 4.86
C ASP A 151 -24.26 -11.32 3.54
N SER A 152 -23.16 -10.56 3.60
CA SER A 152 -22.59 -9.91 2.42
C SER A 152 -21.38 -10.69 1.92
N PRO A 153 -21.09 -10.70 0.62
CA PRO A 153 -19.84 -11.27 0.11
C PRO A 153 -18.60 -10.67 0.79
N GLU A 154 -17.61 -11.49 1.12
CA GLU A 154 -16.42 -11.07 1.86
C GLU A 154 -15.67 -9.91 1.16
N TRP A 155 -15.65 -9.85 -0.17
CA TRP A 155 -14.97 -8.76 -0.89
C TRP A 155 -15.62 -7.37 -0.65
N VAL A 156 -16.86 -7.29 -0.16
CA VAL A 156 -17.57 -6.06 0.26
C VAL A 156 -18.06 -6.10 1.70
N CYS A 157 -17.49 -6.97 2.53
CA CYS A 157 -17.91 -7.13 3.92
C CYS A 157 -17.35 -6.02 4.82
N LYS A 158 -18.23 -5.32 5.55
CA LYS A 158 -17.88 -4.23 6.51
C LYS A 158 -17.45 -4.74 7.90
N CYS A 159 -17.59 -6.03 8.20
CA CYS A 159 -17.45 -6.55 9.57
C CYS A 159 -16.05 -6.32 10.18
N GLU A 160 -15.01 -6.25 9.37
CA GLU A 160 -13.65 -5.97 9.84
C GLU A 160 -13.49 -4.55 10.37
N LEU A 161 -14.15 -3.55 9.77
CA LEU A 161 -14.15 -2.16 10.26
C LEU A 161 -14.76 -2.07 11.66
N ASN A 162 -15.85 -2.77 11.90
CA ASN A 162 -16.52 -2.78 13.20
C ASN A 162 -15.66 -3.41 14.31
N LYS A 163 -14.85 -4.42 13.98
CA LYS A 163 -13.90 -5.03 14.94
C LYS A 163 -12.77 -4.06 15.31
N ALA A 164 -12.24 -3.31 14.34
CA ALA A 164 -11.18 -2.33 14.58
C ALA A 164 -11.68 -1.14 15.42
N ALA A 165 -12.89 -0.64 15.15
CA ALA A 165 -13.54 0.40 15.92
C ALA A 165 -13.83 -0.05 17.37
N ALA A 166 -14.34 -1.26 17.58
CA ALA A 166 -14.62 -1.80 18.91
C ALA A 166 -13.36 -2.00 19.77
N LYS A 167 -12.21 -2.29 19.17
CA LYS A 167 -10.92 -2.36 19.89
C LYS A 167 -10.41 -0.99 20.34
N LYS A 168 -10.71 0.10 19.61
CA LYS A 168 -10.32 1.47 20.01
C LYS A 168 -11.13 2.02 21.18
N VAL A 169 -12.37 1.56 21.36
CA VAL A 169 -13.26 2.02 22.46
C VAL A 169 -12.92 1.33 23.80
N LYS A 170 -12.23 0.19 23.80
CA LYS A 170 -11.87 -0.56 25.03
C LYS A 170 -10.48 -0.23 25.58
N LYS A 171 -9.86 0.84 25.14
CA LYS A 171 -8.56 1.34 25.62
C LYS A 171 -8.72 2.77 26.15
#